data_dc406a4f7c81bcf34f714ef9bc789c85
#
_entry.id   dc406a4f7c81bcf34f714ef9bc789c85
#
_cell.length_a   1.000
_cell.length_b   1.000
_cell.length_c   1.000
_cell.angle_alpha   90.00
_cell.angle_beta   90.00
_cell.angle_gamma   90.00
#
_symmetry.space_group_name_H-M   'P 1'
#
loop_
_entity.id
_entity.type
_entity.pdbx_description
1 polymer ?
#
loop_
_entity_poly.entity_id
_entity_poly.type
_entity_poly.pdbx_seq_one_letter_code
_entity_poly.pdbx_strand_id
1 'polypeptide(L)'
;QGMTSAYARGRSEPHRTRADEARLENLLDRGFDGYAPHTHLASDLTYVRVGGDWAYVCLLVDLANRGIVGHSAGWTRDASLVLGAFATLDFPLTDVQVFHTDRGGEFDNTRIDELLDVFDIKRSLSRKGNPYDNAVVESTDRLLRKELVYRNHYTTIEQLRHDPDDYVWWSDNQRLHSTLG
;
A
#
# COMPACT_ATOMS: atom_id res chain seq x y z
N GLN A 1 -48.34 -13.01 22.35
CA GLN A 1 -47.30 -12.06 22.77
C GLN A 1 -46.06 -12.32 21.92
N GLY A 2 -45.90 -11.51 20.87
CA GLY A 2 -44.80 -11.62 19.94
C GLY A 2 -43.61 -10.85 20.44
N MET A 3 -42.47 -11.53 20.60
CA MET A 3 -41.16 -10.86 20.76
C MET A 3 -40.55 -10.65 19.38
N THR A 4 -40.57 -9.41 18.89
CA THR A 4 -39.85 -9.01 17.71
C THR A 4 -38.41 -8.70 18.11
N SER A 5 -37.50 -9.55 17.65
CA SER A 5 -36.07 -9.33 17.76
C SER A 5 -35.66 -8.13 16.89
N ALA A 6 -35.27 -7.04 17.54
CA ALA A 6 -34.69 -5.85 16.88
C ALA A 6 -33.20 -6.07 16.59
N TYR A 7 -32.88 -6.87 15.58
CA TYR A 7 -31.60 -6.80 14.94
C TYR A 7 -31.65 -5.61 13.94
N ALA A 8 -31.32 -4.45 14.43
CA ALA A 8 -31.01 -3.32 13.55
C ALA A 8 -29.72 -3.69 12.77
N ARG A 9 -29.91 -4.16 11.53
CA ARG A 9 -28.83 -4.16 10.55
C ARG A 9 -28.43 -2.70 10.33
N GLY A 10 -27.28 -2.32 10.87
CA GLY A 10 -26.66 -1.07 10.49
C GLY A 10 -26.58 -1.05 8.96
N ARG A 11 -27.33 -0.12 8.33
CA ARG A 11 -27.13 0.18 6.92
C ARG A 11 -25.69 0.66 6.81
N SER A 12 -24.86 -0.13 6.14
CA SER A 12 -23.62 0.34 5.60
C SER A 12 -23.99 1.47 4.63
N GLU A 13 -23.72 2.71 5.00
CA GLU A 13 -23.83 3.82 4.07
C GLU A 13 -22.77 3.63 2.98
N PRO A 14 -23.13 3.79 1.68
CA PRO A 14 -22.15 3.70 0.61
C PRO A 14 -21.16 4.84 0.78
N HIS A 15 -19.90 4.51 0.98
CA HIS A 15 -18.83 5.35 1.51
C HIS A 15 -18.41 6.52 0.63
N ARG A 16 -18.85 6.64 -0.59
CA ARG A 16 -18.65 7.81 -1.46
C ARG A 16 -19.59 7.75 -2.66
N THR A 17 -20.13 8.88 -3.05
CA THR A 17 -20.81 9.02 -4.33
C THR A 17 -19.74 9.12 -5.44
N ARG A 18 -20.09 8.71 -6.68
CA ARG A 18 -19.22 8.90 -7.87
C ARG A 18 -18.73 10.34 -8.04
N ALA A 19 -19.47 11.33 -7.50
CA ALA A 19 -19.08 12.73 -7.50
C ALA A 19 -17.92 13.03 -6.55
N ASP A 20 -17.84 12.30 -5.41
CA ASP A 20 -16.73 12.44 -4.46
C ASP A 20 -15.46 11.75 -4.98
N GLU A 21 -15.59 10.61 -5.67
CA GLU A 21 -14.48 9.95 -6.36
C GLU A 21 -13.85 10.81 -7.45
N ALA A 22 -14.64 11.64 -8.15
CA ALA A 22 -14.13 12.56 -9.15
C ALA A 22 -13.35 13.75 -8.55
N ARG A 23 -13.54 14.02 -7.24
CA ARG A 23 -12.84 15.10 -6.51
C ARG A 23 -11.51 14.64 -5.90
N LEU A 24 -11.25 13.34 -5.81
CA LEU A 24 -9.97 12.83 -5.36
C LEU A 24 -8.95 12.94 -6.48
N GLU A 25 -8.18 14.01 -6.40
CA GLU A 25 -7.17 14.35 -7.40
C GLU A 25 -5.89 13.51 -7.20
N ASN A 26 -5.15 13.36 -8.29
CA ASN A 26 -3.76 12.94 -8.20
C ASN A 26 -2.92 14.13 -7.71
N LEU A 27 -2.70 14.19 -6.40
CA LEU A 27 -1.96 15.28 -5.77
C LEU A 27 -0.49 15.31 -6.18
N LEU A 28 0.05 14.17 -6.63
CA LEU A 28 1.44 14.08 -7.06
C LEU A 28 1.64 14.60 -8.48
N ASP A 29 0.63 14.53 -9.34
CA ASP A 29 0.63 14.93 -10.75
C ASP A 29 1.95 14.60 -11.49
N ARG A 30 2.46 13.37 -11.25
CA ARG A 30 3.75 12.84 -11.75
C ARG A 30 5.00 13.52 -11.19
N GLY A 31 4.88 14.40 -10.23
CA GLY A 31 5.99 14.93 -9.45
C GLY A 31 6.36 13.95 -8.36
N PHE A 32 7.30 13.03 -8.64
CA PHE A 32 7.72 12.02 -7.68
C PHE A 32 9.05 12.37 -7.00
N ASP A 33 9.55 13.58 -7.17
CA ASP A 33 10.85 14.01 -6.69
C ASP A 33 10.75 15.27 -5.82
N GLY A 34 11.73 15.46 -4.94
CA GLY A 34 11.84 16.68 -4.13
C GLY A 34 11.06 16.66 -2.83
N TYR A 35 10.50 15.53 -2.43
CA TYR A 35 9.82 15.37 -1.14
C TYR A 35 10.82 15.17 0.00
N ALA A 36 10.46 15.63 1.19
CA ALA A 36 11.19 15.28 2.41
C ALA A 36 10.93 13.78 2.75
N PRO A 37 11.92 13.10 3.33
CA PRO A 37 11.75 11.71 3.77
C PRO A 37 10.51 11.54 4.66
N HIS A 38 9.83 10.41 4.49
CA HIS A 38 8.66 9.96 5.25
C HIS A 38 7.37 10.77 5.02
N THR A 39 7.41 11.82 4.20
CA THR A 39 6.23 12.70 4.02
C THR A 39 5.26 12.22 2.93
N HIS A 40 5.74 11.56 1.90
CA HIS A 40 4.94 11.12 0.77
C HIS A 40 5.16 9.63 0.52
N LEU A 41 4.17 8.83 0.87
CA LEU A 41 4.19 7.39 0.67
C LEU A 41 3.32 7.00 -0.52
N ALA A 42 3.80 6.03 -1.29
CA ALA A 42 3.00 5.40 -2.32
C ALA A 42 2.91 3.89 -2.05
N SER A 43 1.81 3.27 -2.47
CA SER A 43 1.57 1.85 -2.24
C SER A 43 0.97 1.16 -3.44
N ASP A 44 1.30 -0.11 -3.58
CA ASP A 44 0.70 -1.04 -4.53
C ASP A 44 0.71 -2.45 -3.95
N LEU A 45 -0.04 -3.36 -4.57
CA LEU A 45 -0.09 -4.77 -4.21
C LEU A 45 0.52 -5.64 -5.29
N THR A 46 1.38 -6.55 -4.87
CA THR A 46 1.85 -7.63 -5.72
C THR A 46 1.31 -8.98 -5.25
N TYR A 47 1.20 -9.95 -6.14
CA TYR A 47 0.76 -11.31 -5.81
C TYR A 47 1.90 -12.30 -5.99
N VAL A 48 1.96 -13.29 -5.10
CA VAL A 48 3.04 -14.28 -5.01
C VAL A 48 2.43 -15.67 -4.86
N ARG A 49 3.02 -16.65 -5.54
CA ARG A 49 2.61 -18.06 -5.37
C ARG A 49 3.25 -18.63 -4.10
N VAL A 50 2.42 -19.16 -3.21
CA VAL A 50 2.84 -19.81 -1.97
C VAL A 50 2.20 -21.19 -1.90
N GLY A 51 2.98 -22.24 -1.98
CA GLY A 51 2.47 -23.60 -2.13
C GLY A 51 1.63 -23.73 -3.41
N GLY A 52 0.34 -24.02 -3.27
CA GLY A 52 -0.64 -24.10 -4.35
C GLY A 52 -1.45 -22.83 -4.58
N ASP A 53 -1.41 -21.86 -3.65
CA ASP A 53 -2.32 -20.74 -3.54
C ASP A 53 -1.66 -19.37 -3.85
N TRP A 54 -2.48 -18.34 -4.06
CA TRP A 54 -2.03 -16.97 -4.23
C TRP A 54 -2.04 -16.22 -2.90
N ALA A 55 -0.90 -15.63 -2.56
CA ALA A 55 -0.76 -14.65 -1.48
C ALA A 55 -0.50 -13.26 -2.06
N TYR A 56 -0.67 -12.24 -1.24
CA TYR A 56 -0.50 -10.84 -1.61
C TYR A 56 0.55 -10.18 -0.73
N VAL A 57 1.33 -9.28 -1.30
CA VAL A 57 2.29 -8.43 -0.60
C VAL A 57 1.91 -6.97 -0.86
N CYS A 58 1.76 -6.21 0.21
CA CYS A 58 1.60 -4.76 0.16
C CYS A 58 2.94 -4.11 0.48
N LEU A 59 3.33 -3.12 -0.31
CA LEU A 59 4.53 -2.32 -0.09
C LEU A 59 4.15 -0.87 0.16
N LEU A 60 4.84 -0.22 1.09
CA LEU A 60 4.85 1.23 1.26
C LEU A 60 6.23 1.74 0.82
N VAL A 61 6.24 2.62 -0.16
CA VAL A 61 7.44 3.20 -0.76
C VAL A 61 7.51 4.67 -0.42
N ASP A 62 8.61 5.11 0.18
CA ASP A 62 8.89 6.53 0.38
C ASP A 62 9.30 7.17 -0.94
N LEU A 63 8.59 8.21 -1.36
CA LEU A 63 8.87 8.89 -2.61
C LEU A 63 10.12 9.77 -2.55
N ALA A 64 10.65 10.07 -1.38
CA ALA A 64 11.86 10.87 -1.22
C ALA A 64 13.12 10.13 -1.73
N ASN A 65 13.24 8.84 -1.39
CA ASN A 65 14.42 8.04 -1.69
C ASN A 65 14.12 6.73 -2.45
N ARG A 66 12.85 6.45 -2.74
CA ARG A 66 12.36 5.21 -3.39
C ARG A 66 12.58 3.95 -2.56
N GLY A 67 12.87 4.10 -1.27
CA GLY A 67 13.03 3.01 -0.31
C GLY A 67 11.69 2.39 0.09
N ILE A 68 11.68 1.10 0.38
CA ILE A 68 10.53 0.41 0.97
C ILE A 68 10.59 0.67 2.46
N VAL A 69 9.59 1.38 2.99
CA VAL A 69 9.53 1.77 4.40
C VAL A 69 8.54 0.93 5.22
N GLY A 70 7.67 0.18 4.54
CA GLY A 70 6.74 -0.72 5.20
C GLY A 70 6.26 -1.80 4.25
N HIS A 71 5.92 -2.97 4.79
CA HIS A 71 5.37 -4.06 4.00
C HIS A 71 4.52 -5.01 4.84
N SER A 72 3.69 -5.78 4.17
CA SER A 72 2.94 -6.88 4.78
C SER A 72 2.67 -7.97 3.76
N ALA A 73 2.45 -9.20 4.21
CA ALA A 73 2.04 -10.32 3.36
C ALA A 73 0.88 -11.10 3.98
N GLY A 74 -0.06 -11.51 3.15
CA GLY A 74 -1.28 -12.20 3.58
C GLY A 74 -1.99 -12.94 2.45
N TRP A 75 -3.00 -13.75 2.84
CA TRP A 75 -3.80 -14.53 1.91
C TRP A 75 -4.93 -13.73 1.26
N THR A 76 -5.30 -12.59 1.84
CA THR A 76 -6.40 -11.75 1.39
C THR A 76 -5.92 -10.40 0.92
N ARG A 77 -6.54 -9.89 -0.14
CA ARG A 77 -6.34 -8.55 -0.66
C ARG A 77 -7.40 -7.62 -0.09
N ASP A 78 -7.14 -7.09 1.09
CA ASP A 78 -8.08 -6.24 1.81
C ASP A 78 -7.39 -5.12 2.62
N ALA A 79 -8.19 -4.27 3.26
CA ALA A 79 -7.67 -3.18 4.10
C ALA A 79 -6.75 -3.67 5.23
N SER A 80 -6.93 -4.90 5.75
CA SER A 80 -6.09 -5.43 6.81
C SER A 80 -4.65 -5.62 6.35
N LEU A 81 -4.46 -6.02 5.09
CA LEU A 81 -3.13 -6.13 4.49
C LEU A 81 -2.45 -4.77 4.42
N VAL A 82 -3.16 -3.73 3.96
CA VAL A 82 -2.62 -2.37 3.88
C VAL A 82 -2.30 -1.80 5.26
N LEU A 83 -3.20 -1.96 6.23
CA LEU A 83 -2.98 -1.54 7.62
C LEU A 83 -1.80 -2.30 8.26
N GLY A 84 -1.61 -3.57 7.90
CA GLY A 84 -0.45 -4.36 8.31
C GLY A 84 0.86 -3.75 7.84
N ALA A 85 0.91 -3.23 6.61
CA ALA A 85 2.10 -2.55 6.09
C ALA A 85 2.36 -1.22 6.85
N PHE A 86 1.34 -0.44 7.16
CA PHE A 86 1.50 0.75 7.99
C PHE A 86 2.01 0.43 9.40
N ALA A 87 1.65 -0.71 9.97
CA ALA A 87 2.10 -1.13 11.29
C ALA A 87 3.60 -1.50 11.35
N THR A 88 4.26 -1.67 10.21
CA THR A 88 5.71 -1.96 10.12
C THR A 88 6.58 -0.72 9.94
N LEU A 89 5.98 0.48 9.82
CA LEU A 89 6.74 1.72 9.74
C LEU A 89 7.54 1.95 11.03
N ASP A 90 8.78 2.38 10.89
CA ASP A 90 9.71 2.69 11.99
C ASP A 90 9.73 4.19 12.37
N PHE A 91 8.82 4.98 11.79
CA PHE A 91 8.64 6.40 12.06
C PHE A 91 7.15 6.73 12.34
N PRO A 92 6.87 7.89 12.96
CA PRO A 92 5.50 8.26 13.30
C PRO A 92 4.63 8.51 12.06
N LEU A 93 3.39 8.02 12.09
CA LEU A 93 2.39 8.30 11.03
C LEU A 93 2.06 9.80 10.89
N THR A 94 2.30 10.60 11.92
CA THR A 94 2.17 12.07 11.88
C THR A 94 3.15 12.76 10.93
N ASP A 95 4.22 12.08 10.51
CA ASP A 95 5.18 12.61 9.55
C ASP A 95 4.66 12.48 8.12
N VAL A 96 3.75 11.53 7.89
CA VAL A 96 3.16 11.27 6.58
C VAL A 96 2.13 12.33 6.24
N GLN A 97 2.30 12.99 5.11
CA GLN A 97 1.40 14.04 4.62
C GLN A 97 0.49 13.55 3.50
N VAL A 98 0.99 12.65 2.65
CA VAL A 98 0.27 12.14 1.49
C VAL A 98 0.45 10.62 1.38
N PHE A 99 -0.66 9.94 1.14
CA PHE A 99 -0.69 8.53 0.78
C PHE A 99 -1.26 8.34 -0.62
N HIS A 100 -0.43 7.91 -1.55
CA HIS A 100 -0.77 7.73 -2.96
C HIS A 100 -0.95 6.27 -3.32
N THR A 101 -2.06 5.95 -3.98
CA THR A 101 -2.38 4.58 -4.42
C THR A 101 -3.14 4.57 -5.75
N ASP A 102 -3.36 3.39 -6.29
CA ASP A 102 -4.41 3.18 -7.27
C ASP A 102 -5.81 3.22 -6.60
N ARG A 103 -6.85 2.91 -7.38
CA ARG A 103 -8.25 2.89 -6.93
C ARG A 103 -8.71 1.48 -6.53
N GLY A 104 -7.82 0.63 -6.10
CA GLY A 104 -8.15 -0.70 -5.60
C GLY A 104 -8.99 -0.65 -4.33
N GLY A 105 -9.98 -1.54 -4.19
CA GLY A 105 -10.86 -1.58 -3.01
C GLY A 105 -10.13 -1.88 -1.70
N GLU A 106 -8.93 -2.45 -1.75
CA GLU A 106 -8.02 -2.62 -0.62
C GLU A 106 -7.51 -1.30 -0.06
N PHE A 107 -7.37 -0.27 -0.92
CA PHE A 107 -6.95 1.07 -0.54
C PHE A 107 -8.13 2.01 -0.37
N ASP A 108 -9.16 1.89 -1.20
CA ASP A 108 -10.32 2.79 -1.20
C ASP A 108 -11.48 2.19 -0.40
N ASN A 109 -11.39 2.31 0.92
CA ASN A 109 -12.40 1.81 1.86
C ASN A 109 -12.37 2.58 3.19
N THR A 110 -13.44 2.42 3.99
CA THR A 110 -13.64 3.10 5.29
C THR A 110 -12.47 2.97 6.24
N ARG A 111 -11.87 1.79 6.36
CA ARG A 111 -10.82 1.53 7.35
C ARG A 111 -9.54 2.31 7.03
N ILE A 112 -9.23 2.42 5.75
CA ILE A 112 -8.10 3.25 5.30
C ILE A 112 -8.45 4.74 5.43
N ASP A 113 -9.69 5.14 5.10
CA ASP A 113 -10.13 6.52 5.31
C ASP A 113 -10.01 6.95 6.78
N GLU A 114 -10.47 6.11 7.70
CA GLU A 114 -10.37 6.34 9.15
C GLU A 114 -8.90 6.52 9.60
N LEU A 115 -7.97 5.69 9.09
CA LEU A 115 -6.54 5.85 9.38
C LEU A 115 -6.03 7.19 8.88
N LEU A 116 -6.32 7.54 7.62
CA LEU A 116 -5.84 8.77 7.01
C LEU A 116 -6.40 10.00 7.72
N ASP A 117 -7.69 9.97 8.09
CA ASP A 117 -8.36 11.06 8.80
C ASP A 117 -7.78 11.28 10.22
N VAL A 118 -7.51 10.19 10.96
CA VAL A 118 -6.93 10.28 12.31
C VAL A 118 -5.55 10.95 12.32
N PHE A 119 -4.75 10.72 11.28
CA PHE A 119 -3.38 11.25 11.19
C PHE A 119 -3.25 12.46 10.25
N ASP A 120 -4.38 13.00 9.75
CA ASP A 120 -4.42 14.12 8.79
C ASP A 120 -3.60 13.87 7.50
N ILE A 121 -3.61 12.62 7.05
CA ILE A 121 -2.91 12.20 5.84
C ILE A 121 -3.82 12.42 4.62
N LYS A 122 -3.36 13.17 3.65
CA LYS A 122 -4.11 13.42 2.41
C LYS A 122 -4.07 12.20 1.49
N ARG A 123 -5.24 11.77 1.05
CA ARG A 123 -5.34 10.73 0.03
C ARG A 123 -5.03 11.31 -1.35
N SER A 124 -4.19 10.62 -2.10
CA SER A 124 -3.92 10.87 -3.52
C SER A 124 -4.21 9.60 -4.32
N LEU A 125 -4.97 9.71 -5.39
CA LEU A 125 -5.32 8.56 -6.23
C LEU A 125 -4.81 8.74 -7.65
N SER A 126 -4.21 7.68 -8.20
CA SER A 126 -3.85 7.65 -9.61
C SER A 126 -5.08 7.77 -10.51
N ARG A 127 -4.92 8.40 -11.68
CA ARG A 127 -5.98 8.53 -12.67
C ARG A 127 -6.33 7.16 -13.24
N LYS A 128 -7.60 6.92 -13.44
CA LYS A 128 -8.09 5.64 -13.99
C LYS A 128 -7.44 5.36 -15.34
N GLY A 129 -6.75 4.21 -15.44
CA GLY A 129 -6.11 3.77 -16.69
C GLY A 129 -4.83 4.52 -17.04
N ASN A 130 -4.21 5.23 -16.11
CA ASN A 130 -2.94 5.91 -16.33
C ASN A 130 -1.79 5.25 -15.54
N PRO A 131 -1.01 4.34 -16.14
CA PRO A 131 0.07 3.63 -15.45
C PRO A 131 1.21 4.56 -15.02
N TYR A 132 1.36 5.73 -15.65
CA TYR A 132 2.43 6.68 -15.29
C TYR A 132 2.21 7.36 -13.93
N ASP A 133 0.99 7.36 -13.43
CA ASP A 133 0.65 8.00 -12.16
C ASP A 133 1.11 7.18 -10.95
N ASN A 134 1.43 5.88 -11.12
CA ASN A 134 1.96 5.00 -10.07
C ASN A 134 3.31 4.35 -10.45
N ALA A 135 4.02 4.94 -11.41
CA ALA A 135 5.22 4.36 -12.04
C ALA A 135 6.34 4.03 -11.04
N VAL A 136 6.47 4.79 -9.94
CA VAL A 136 7.50 4.56 -8.93
C VAL A 136 7.26 3.25 -8.20
N VAL A 137 6.04 3.06 -7.69
CA VAL A 137 5.68 1.84 -6.96
C VAL A 137 5.68 0.63 -7.88
N GLU A 138 5.15 0.77 -9.11
CA GLU A 138 5.19 -0.29 -10.11
C GLU A 138 6.64 -0.72 -10.45
N SER A 139 7.57 0.23 -10.49
CA SER A 139 8.99 -0.09 -10.72
C SER A 139 9.61 -0.83 -9.53
N THR A 140 9.24 -0.47 -8.30
CA THR A 140 9.66 -1.13 -7.06
C THR A 140 9.09 -2.54 -6.97
N ASP A 141 7.81 -2.71 -7.27
CA ASP A 141 7.14 -4.01 -7.33
C ASP A 141 7.75 -4.95 -8.37
N ARG A 142 8.05 -4.42 -9.56
CA ARG A 142 8.70 -5.19 -10.63
C ARG A 142 10.05 -5.70 -10.17
N LEU A 143 10.77 -4.90 -9.43
CA LEU A 143 12.07 -5.24 -8.91
C LEU A 143 11.98 -6.29 -7.81
N LEU A 144 11.06 -6.10 -6.84
CA LEU A 144 10.76 -7.09 -5.82
C LEU A 144 10.40 -8.44 -6.44
N ARG A 145 9.53 -8.46 -7.44
CA ARG A 145 9.17 -9.69 -8.15
C ARG A 145 10.39 -10.35 -8.79
N LYS A 146 11.24 -9.58 -9.44
CA LYS A 146 12.41 -10.10 -10.14
C LYS A 146 13.47 -10.65 -9.18
N GLU A 147 13.72 -9.97 -8.09
CA GLU A 147 14.82 -10.28 -7.21
C GLU A 147 14.42 -11.24 -6.08
N LEU A 148 13.19 -11.18 -5.61
CA LEU A 148 12.71 -12.00 -4.52
C LEU A 148 11.78 -13.12 -5.00
N VAL A 149 10.68 -12.77 -5.68
CA VAL A 149 9.59 -13.70 -5.99
C VAL A 149 10.01 -14.76 -7.02
N TYR A 150 10.72 -14.37 -8.10
CA TYR A 150 11.10 -15.33 -9.14
C TYR A 150 12.31 -16.20 -8.76
N ARG A 151 13.04 -15.86 -7.71
CA ARG A 151 14.20 -16.62 -7.25
C ARG A 151 13.86 -17.59 -6.14
N ASN A 152 12.76 -17.40 -5.43
CA ASN A 152 12.36 -18.17 -4.29
C ASN A 152 11.08 -18.96 -4.55
N HIS A 153 10.99 -20.14 -3.95
CA HIS A 153 9.78 -20.94 -3.92
C HIS A 153 9.23 -20.93 -2.49
N TYR A 154 8.13 -20.22 -2.30
CA TYR A 154 7.46 -20.14 -1.01
C TYR A 154 6.54 -21.34 -0.82
N THR A 155 6.69 -22.05 0.27
CA THR A 155 5.82 -23.14 0.69
C THR A 155 4.86 -22.71 1.79
N THR A 156 5.23 -21.69 2.58
CA THR A 156 4.40 -21.11 3.64
C THR A 156 4.35 -19.60 3.57
N ILE A 157 3.28 -19.01 4.15
CA ILE A 157 3.13 -17.56 4.21
C ILE A 157 4.15 -16.91 5.14
N GLU A 158 4.63 -17.64 6.14
CA GLU A 158 5.65 -17.18 7.08
C GLU A 158 6.98 -16.91 6.37
N GLN A 159 7.37 -17.79 5.44
CA GLN A 159 8.54 -17.54 4.58
C GLN A 159 8.37 -16.25 3.79
N LEU A 160 7.21 -16.06 3.16
CA LEU A 160 6.93 -14.85 2.39
C LEU A 160 6.89 -13.58 3.27
N ARG A 161 6.57 -13.69 4.56
CA ARG A 161 6.59 -12.56 5.49
C ARG A 161 7.98 -12.15 5.91
N HIS A 162 8.90 -13.11 6.06
CA HIS A 162 10.29 -12.84 6.47
C HIS A 162 11.17 -12.35 5.33
N ASP A 163 11.03 -12.91 4.15
CA ASP A 163 11.89 -12.58 3.02
C ASP A 163 11.85 -11.09 2.61
N PRO A 164 10.72 -10.37 2.67
CA PRO A 164 10.70 -8.93 2.44
C PRO A 164 11.50 -8.14 3.47
N ASP A 165 11.56 -8.56 4.74
CA ASP A 165 12.39 -7.90 5.76
C ASP A 165 13.86 -7.90 5.35
N ASP A 166 14.38 -9.06 4.94
CA ASP A 166 15.75 -9.22 4.48
C ASP A 166 16.02 -8.44 3.19
N TYR A 167 15.04 -8.43 2.26
CA TYR A 167 15.14 -7.71 1.00
C TYR A 167 15.12 -6.19 1.21
N VAL A 168 14.26 -5.67 2.06
CA VAL A 168 14.19 -4.25 2.42
C VAL A 168 15.52 -3.81 3.02
N TRP A 169 16.03 -4.57 4.01
CA TRP A 169 17.32 -4.29 4.61
C TRP A 169 18.46 -4.25 3.57
N TRP A 170 18.51 -5.22 2.66
CA TRP A 170 19.52 -5.28 1.61
C TRP A 170 19.36 -4.14 0.60
N SER A 171 18.13 -3.85 0.16
CA SER A 171 17.82 -2.78 -0.79
C SER A 171 18.26 -1.42 -0.26
N ASP A 172 17.99 -1.16 1.01
CA ASP A 172 18.26 0.14 1.62
C ASP A 172 19.74 0.33 1.99
N ASN A 173 20.45 -0.78 2.33
CA ASN A 173 21.82 -0.69 2.84
C ASN A 173 22.88 -1.05 1.81
N GLN A 174 22.59 -1.91 0.84
CA GLN A 174 23.59 -2.48 -0.08
C GLN A 174 23.38 -2.07 -1.54
N ARG A 175 22.19 -1.60 -1.88
CA ARG A 175 21.87 -1.24 -3.26
C ARG A 175 22.18 0.22 -3.53
N LEU A 176 22.96 0.47 -4.59
CA LEU A 176 23.12 1.81 -5.16
C LEU A 176 21.83 2.17 -5.91
N HIS A 177 21.03 3.06 -5.36
CA HIS A 177 19.87 3.61 -6.05
C HIS A 177 20.34 4.54 -7.19
N SER A 178 19.73 4.42 -8.36
CA SER A 178 20.06 5.22 -9.56
C SER A 178 19.83 6.73 -9.38
N THR A 179 19.20 7.12 -8.27
CA THR A 179 18.98 8.54 -7.89
C THR A 179 20.17 9.17 -7.19
N LEU A 180 21.24 8.41 -6.88
CA LEU A 180 22.47 8.90 -6.25
C LEU A 180 23.63 9.05 -7.24
N GLY A 181 23.36 8.96 -8.55
CA GLY A 181 24.31 9.14 -9.63
C GLY A 181 24.16 10.45 -10.34
#